data_4b49c5a8403a3216fcf86e3cda498671
#
_entry.id   4b49c5a8403a3216fcf86e3cda498671
#
_cell.length_a   1.000
_cell.length_b   1.000
_cell.length_c   1.000
_cell.angle_alpha   90.00
_cell.angle_beta   90.00
_cell.angle_gamma   90.00
#
_symmetry.space_group_name_H-M   'P 1'
#
loop_
_entity.id
_entity.type
_entity.pdbx_description
1 polymer ?
#
loop_
_entity_poly.entity_id
_entity_poly.type
_entity_poly.pdbx_seq_one_letter_code
_entity_poly.pdbx_strand_id
1 'polypeptide(L)'
;MSRPAVIGILTVSDRASRGDYADEGGPAIRAYLAEVLASPWEANERIVPDDIDAIAAAIRDLAAAGCCLVVTTGGTGPAPRDVTPEATERVCTKLLPGFGERMRQVSLAYVPTAILSRQTAGVCGLSLVVNLPGRPKSIRECLDAVFPAIPYCVDLIHTGVDHPPRLETRPERLVAFRPKNA
;
A
#
# COMPACT_ATOMS: atom_id res chain seq x y z
N MET A 1 21.82 15.94 0.47
CA MET A 1 20.98 14.98 1.22
C MET A 1 19.74 14.71 0.38
N SER A 2 19.44 13.45 0.09
CA SER A 2 18.20 13.09 -0.60
C SER A 2 16.99 13.46 0.27
N ARG A 3 15.92 13.98 -0.33
CA ARG A 3 14.66 14.22 0.39
C ARG A 3 14.13 12.90 0.94
N PRO A 4 13.53 12.88 2.15
CA PRO A 4 12.86 11.69 2.64
C PRO A 4 11.74 11.28 1.67
N ALA A 5 11.55 9.97 1.50
CA ALA A 5 10.43 9.45 0.73
C ALA A 5 9.13 9.67 1.50
N VAL A 6 8.09 10.20 0.85
CA VAL A 6 6.77 10.36 1.48
C VAL A 6 5.93 9.13 1.17
N ILE A 7 5.36 8.52 2.20
CA ILE A 7 4.53 7.32 2.09
C ILE A 7 3.15 7.61 2.66
N GLY A 8 2.12 7.42 1.84
CA GLY A 8 0.72 7.51 2.25
C GLY A 8 0.27 6.24 2.96
N ILE A 9 -0.36 6.38 4.11
CA ILE A 9 -1.02 5.29 4.83
C ILE A 9 -2.50 5.63 4.94
N LEU A 10 -3.35 4.84 4.29
CA LEU A 10 -4.79 5.11 4.20
C LEU A 10 -5.58 3.99 4.86
N THR A 11 -6.17 4.27 6.01
CA THR A 11 -7.11 3.36 6.66
C THR A 11 -8.51 3.59 6.13
N VAL A 12 -9.13 2.53 5.61
CA VAL A 12 -10.50 2.52 5.11
C VAL A 12 -11.38 1.78 6.12
N SER A 13 -12.22 2.52 6.83
CA SER A 13 -13.09 1.96 7.86
C SER A 13 -14.18 2.94 8.29
N ASP A 14 -15.43 2.58 8.11
CA ASP A 14 -16.59 3.35 8.62
C ASP A 14 -16.50 3.59 10.12
N ARG A 15 -16.09 2.57 10.89
CA ARG A 15 -16.02 2.67 12.36
C ARG A 15 -14.86 3.54 12.83
N ALA A 16 -13.68 3.37 12.22
CA ALA A 16 -12.52 4.17 12.58
C ALA A 16 -12.71 5.64 12.17
N SER A 17 -13.34 5.91 11.01
CA SER A 17 -13.61 7.28 10.55
C SER A 17 -14.56 8.05 11.44
N ARG A 18 -15.48 7.36 12.14
CA ARG A 18 -16.39 7.96 13.14
C ARG A 18 -15.80 8.00 14.55
N GLY A 19 -14.65 7.39 14.79
CA GLY A 19 -14.06 7.27 16.12
C GLY A 19 -14.68 6.17 16.99
N ASP A 20 -15.52 5.29 16.42
CA ASP A 20 -16.19 4.19 17.14
C ASP A 20 -15.21 3.05 17.47
N TYR A 21 -14.07 3.01 16.79
CA TYR A 21 -13.06 1.96 16.91
C TYR A 21 -11.65 2.54 16.69
N ALA A 22 -10.70 2.11 17.48
CA ALA A 22 -9.30 2.50 17.29
C ALA A 22 -8.74 1.87 16.01
N ASP A 23 -8.12 2.69 15.16
CA ASP A 23 -7.40 2.18 14.00
C ASP A 23 -6.19 1.33 14.44
N GLU A 24 -6.16 0.09 14.00
CA GLU A 24 -5.03 -0.82 14.21
C GLU A 24 -4.24 -1.06 12.92
N GLY A 25 -4.86 -0.81 11.76
CA GLY A 25 -4.29 -1.06 10.45
C GLY A 25 -3.19 -0.06 10.08
N GLY A 26 -3.48 1.22 10.21
CA GLY A 26 -2.51 2.28 9.96
C GLY A 26 -1.25 2.15 10.81
N PRO A 27 -1.37 2.05 12.15
CA PRO A 27 -0.24 1.78 13.02
C PRO A 27 0.56 0.51 12.68
N ALA A 28 -0.10 -0.57 12.27
CA ALA A 28 0.57 -1.81 11.84
C ALA A 28 1.42 -1.60 10.57
N ILE A 29 0.90 -0.87 9.59
CA ILE A 29 1.64 -0.50 8.38
C ILE A 29 2.84 0.38 8.75
N ARG A 30 2.63 1.41 9.58
CA ARG A 30 3.69 2.32 10.02
C ARG A 30 4.82 1.57 10.74
N ALA A 31 4.49 0.67 11.66
CA ALA A 31 5.45 -0.15 12.38
C ALA A 31 6.25 -1.04 11.43
N TYR A 32 5.58 -1.66 10.45
CA TYR A 32 6.24 -2.47 9.43
C TYR A 32 7.24 -1.65 8.59
N LEU A 33 6.83 -0.48 8.11
CA LEU A 33 7.69 0.40 7.32
C LEU A 33 8.92 0.87 8.13
N ALA A 34 8.74 1.20 9.40
CA ALA A 34 9.83 1.58 10.29
C ALA A 34 10.83 0.44 10.52
N GLU A 35 10.36 -0.80 10.54
CA GLU A 35 11.20 -1.99 10.66
C GLU A 35 11.98 -2.29 9.37
N VAL A 36 11.34 -2.14 8.21
CA VAL A 36 11.87 -2.60 6.92
C VAL A 36 12.72 -1.54 6.21
N LEU A 37 12.38 -0.26 6.30
CA LEU A 37 13.06 0.81 5.58
C LEU A 37 14.31 1.30 6.31
N ALA A 38 15.42 1.38 5.57
CA ALA A 38 16.69 1.97 5.99
C ALA A 38 16.81 3.44 5.55
N SER A 39 16.22 3.80 4.40
CA SER A 39 16.23 5.17 3.91
C SER A 39 15.31 6.07 4.72
N PRO A 40 15.58 7.40 4.81
CA PRO A 40 14.67 8.35 5.45
C PRO A 40 13.30 8.37 4.75
N TRP A 41 12.24 8.35 5.54
CA TRP A 41 10.87 8.44 5.05
C TRP A 41 9.95 9.16 6.04
N GLU A 42 8.84 9.68 5.53
CA GLU A 42 7.79 10.36 6.29
C GLU A 42 6.43 9.74 5.94
N ALA A 43 5.55 9.62 6.95
CA ALA A 43 4.20 9.14 6.75
C ALA A 43 3.22 10.30 6.54
N ASN A 44 2.32 10.16 5.55
CA ASN A 44 1.11 10.96 5.41
C ASN A 44 -0.09 10.04 5.66
N GLU A 45 -0.68 10.14 6.85
CA GLU A 45 -1.70 9.21 7.32
C GLU A 45 -3.09 9.79 7.19
N ARG A 46 -4.06 8.97 6.77
CA ARG A 46 -5.48 9.35 6.66
C ARG A 46 -6.37 8.18 7.04
N ILE A 47 -7.55 8.51 7.55
CA ILE A 47 -8.64 7.57 7.79
C ILE A 47 -9.86 8.08 7.04
N VAL A 48 -10.50 7.21 6.26
CA VAL A 48 -11.71 7.52 5.49
C VAL A 48 -12.78 6.45 5.69
N PRO A 49 -14.07 6.77 5.48
CA PRO A 49 -15.12 5.75 5.49
C PRO A 49 -15.01 4.79 4.31
N ASP A 50 -15.74 3.68 4.38
CA ASP A 50 -15.91 2.71 3.29
C ASP A 50 -16.84 3.29 2.20
N ASP A 51 -16.34 4.33 1.52
CA ASP A 51 -17.01 5.06 0.44
C ASP A 51 -16.08 5.25 -0.74
N ILE A 52 -16.54 4.89 -1.93
CA ILE A 52 -15.70 4.85 -3.13
C ILE A 52 -15.14 6.23 -3.52
N ASP A 53 -15.95 7.29 -3.35
CA ASP A 53 -15.53 8.66 -3.70
C ASP A 53 -14.54 9.20 -2.67
N ALA A 54 -14.76 8.93 -1.38
CA ALA A 54 -13.86 9.31 -0.30
C ALA A 54 -12.49 8.62 -0.42
N ILE A 55 -12.48 7.31 -0.70
CA ILE A 55 -11.25 6.54 -0.89
C ILE A 55 -10.50 7.03 -2.13
N ALA A 56 -11.20 7.18 -3.26
CA ALA A 56 -10.60 7.64 -4.51
C ALA A 56 -10.01 9.06 -4.38
N ALA A 57 -10.72 9.97 -3.70
CA ALA A 57 -10.22 11.31 -3.41
C ALA A 57 -8.96 11.26 -2.54
N ALA A 58 -8.97 10.48 -1.45
CA ALA A 58 -7.82 10.35 -0.55
C ALA A 58 -6.58 9.79 -1.26
N ILE A 59 -6.74 8.80 -2.15
CA ILE A 59 -5.63 8.25 -2.94
C ILE A 59 -5.04 9.33 -3.86
N ARG A 60 -5.90 10.08 -4.59
CA ARG A 60 -5.43 11.19 -5.46
C ARG A 60 -4.70 12.27 -4.68
N ASP A 61 -5.25 12.66 -3.54
CA ASP A 61 -4.66 13.70 -2.69
C ASP A 61 -3.29 13.28 -2.14
N LEU A 62 -3.15 12.01 -1.70
CA LEU A 62 -1.87 11.45 -1.26
C LEU A 62 -0.85 11.42 -2.41
N ALA A 63 -1.29 11.02 -3.61
CA ALA A 63 -0.45 11.03 -4.79
C ALA A 63 -0.02 12.47 -5.17
N ALA A 64 -0.94 13.43 -5.16
CA ALA A 64 -0.67 14.84 -5.43
C ALA A 64 0.24 15.48 -4.36
N ALA A 65 0.18 15.00 -3.11
CA ALA A 65 1.08 15.41 -2.04
C ALA A 65 2.51 14.83 -2.16
N GLY A 66 2.79 14.06 -3.22
CA GLY A 66 4.13 13.51 -3.51
C GLY A 66 4.43 12.18 -2.81
N CYS A 67 3.42 11.46 -2.32
CA CYS A 67 3.62 10.10 -1.83
C CYS A 67 4.08 9.20 -2.97
N CYS A 68 5.26 8.59 -2.87
CA CYS A 68 5.74 7.63 -3.88
C CYS A 68 5.09 6.25 -3.75
N LEU A 69 4.61 5.95 -2.56
CA LEU A 69 3.88 4.73 -2.21
C LEU A 69 2.65 5.13 -1.39
N VAL A 70 1.49 4.59 -1.73
CA VAL A 70 0.27 4.69 -0.95
C VAL A 70 -0.17 3.28 -0.57
N VAL A 71 -0.21 3.00 0.72
CA VAL A 71 -0.63 1.70 1.24
C VAL A 71 -1.99 1.88 1.90
N THR A 72 -3.00 1.17 1.39
CA THR A 72 -4.34 1.19 1.99
C THR A 72 -4.57 -0.05 2.84
N THR A 73 -5.40 0.02 3.85
CA THR A 73 -5.84 -1.12 4.65
C THR A 73 -7.34 -1.07 4.90
N GLY A 74 -8.02 -2.21 4.73
CA GLY A 74 -9.47 -2.33 4.86
C GLY A 74 -10.23 -2.27 3.54
N GLY A 75 -11.49 -2.65 3.56
CA GLY A 75 -12.42 -2.58 2.42
C GLY A 75 -12.06 -3.45 1.21
N THR A 76 -11.35 -4.59 1.40
CA THR A 76 -10.87 -5.45 0.31
C THR A 76 -11.62 -6.78 0.17
N GLY A 77 -12.65 -7.02 0.96
CA GLY A 77 -13.46 -8.23 0.88
C GLY A 77 -14.61 -8.13 -0.13
N PRO A 78 -15.53 -9.12 -0.13
CA PRO A 78 -16.68 -9.18 -1.03
C PRO A 78 -17.95 -8.54 -0.46
N ALA A 79 -17.90 -7.93 0.74
CA ALA A 79 -19.06 -7.29 1.32
C ALA A 79 -19.48 -6.04 0.56
N PRO A 80 -20.77 -5.62 0.59
CA PRO A 80 -21.24 -4.45 -0.16
C PRO A 80 -20.52 -3.14 0.16
N ARG A 81 -19.95 -3.02 1.37
CA ARG A 81 -19.17 -1.85 1.78
C ARG A 81 -17.67 -1.96 1.47
N ASP A 82 -17.19 -3.13 1.04
CA ASP A 82 -15.80 -3.31 0.63
C ASP A 82 -15.61 -2.77 -0.78
N VAL A 83 -15.16 -1.54 -0.94
CA VAL A 83 -15.04 -0.83 -2.23
C VAL A 83 -13.65 -0.24 -2.49
N THR A 84 -12.65 -0.64 -1.69
CA THR A 84 -11.27 -0.16 -1.85
C THR A 84 -10.65 -0.55 -3.21
N PRO A 85 -10.83 -1.77 -3.74
CA PRO A 85 -10.32 -2.12 -5.06
C PRO A 85 -10.94 -1.26 -6.17
N GLU A 86 -12.26 -1.05 -6.14
CA GLU A 86 -12.97 -0.23 -7.13
C GLU A 86 -12.51 1.22 -7.10
N ALA A 87 -12.31 1.79 -5.92
CA ALA A 87 -11.78 3.14 -5.76
C ALA A 87 -10.33 3.24 -6.31
N THR A 88 -9.52 2.22 -6.08
CA THR A 88 -8.14 2.13 -6.59
C THR A 88 -8.13 2.03 -8.12
N GLU A 89 -8.94 1.15 -8.70
CA GLU A 89 -9.08 0.99 -10.15
C GLU A 89 -9.51 2.30 -10.84
N ARG A 90 -10.41 3.05 -10.20
CA ARG A 90 -10.93 4.32 -10.72
C ARG A 90 -9.87 5.42 -10.84
N VAL A 91 -8.83 5.39 -10.01
CA VAL A 91 -7.79 6.45 -9.97
C VAL A 91 -6.46 6.03 -10.58
N CYS A 92 -6.23 4.73 -10.74
CA CYS A 92 -5.00 4.22 -11.30
C CYS A 92 -5.07 4.14 -12.83
N THR A 93 -4.00 4.59 -13.48
CA THR A 93 -3.85 4.50 -14.94
C THR A 93 -3.32 3.13 -15.40
N LYS A 94 -2.68 2.40 -14.50
CA LYS A 94 -2.18 1.03 -14.71
C LYS A 94 -2.51 0.18 -13.50
N LEU A 95 -3.02 -1.01 -13.73
CA LEU A 95 -3.23 -2.00 -12.67
C LEU A 95 -2.06 -2.99 -12.64
N LEU A 96 -1.70 -3.43 -11.45
CA LEU A 96 -0.61 -4.36 -11.19
C LEU A 96 -1.16 -5.58 -10.43
N PRO A 97 -1.94 -6.46 -11.12
CA PRO A 97 -2.66 -7.56 -10.48
C PRO A 97 -1.76 -8.57 -9.76
N GLY A 98 -0.50 -8.71 -10.20
CA GLY A 98 0.49 -9.60 -9.58
C GLY A 98 0.71 -9.36 -8.09
N PHE A 99 0.54 -8.12 -7.62
CA PHE A 99 0.57 -7.82 -6.17
C PHE A 99 -0.55 -8.53 -5.42
N GLY A 100 -1.79 -8.39 -5.90
CA GLY A 100 -2.96 -9.05 -5.32
C GLY A 100 -2.87 -10.57 -5.40
N GLU A 101 -2.41 -11.12 -6.52
CA GLU A 101 -2.19 -12.55 -6.72
C GLU A 101 -1.19 -13.10 -5.70
N ARG A 102 -0.05 -12.43 -5.52
CA ARG A 102 0.98 -12.85 -4.58
C ARG A 102 0.50 -12.78 -3.12
N MET A 103 -0.20 -11.71 -2.75
CA MET A 103 -0.76 -11.56 -1.41
C MET A 103 -1.79 -12.65 -1.10
N ARG A 104 -2.71 -12.94 -2.04
CA ARG A 104 -3.68 -14.06 -1.87
C ARG A 104 -2.99 -15.41 -1.76
N GLN A 105 -1.98 -15.67 -2.59
CA GLN A 105 -1.23 -16.92 -2.58
C GLN A 105 -0.61 -17.21 -1.20
N VAL A 106 0.04 -16.23 -0.59
CA VAL A 106 0.66 -16.45 0.74
C VAL A 106 -0.39 -16.57 1.83
N SER A 107 -1.47 -15.79 1.77
CA SER A 107 -2.53 -15.84 2.77
C SER A 107 -3.32 -17.14 2.73
N LEU A 108 -3.48 -17.77 1.57
CA LEU A 108 -4.14 -19.10 1.41
C LEU A 108 -3.41 -20.22 2.16
N ALA A 109 -2.11 -20.08 2.43
CA ALA A 109 -1.38 -21.04 3.25
C ALA A 109 -1.85 -21.06 4.72
N TYR A 110 -2.51 -19.99 5.18
CA TYR A 110 -2.95 -19.83 6.56
C TYR A 110 -4.47 -19.91 6.72
N VAL A 111 -5.22 -19.38 5.74
CA VAL A 111 -6.68 -19.29 5.84
C VAL A 111 -7.35 -19.46 4.48
N PRO A 112 -8.24 -20.47 4.31
CA PRO A 112 -8.90 -20.74 3.02
C PRO A 112 -9.73 -19.58 2.49
N THR A 113 -10.31 -18.75 3.37
CA THR A 113 -11.13 -17.58 2.98
C THR A 113 -10.32 -16.44 2.38
N ALA A 114 -8.99 -16.51 2.34
CA ALA A 114 -8.15 -15.55 1.63
C ALA A 114 -8.47 -15.48 0.13
N ILE A 115 -9.07 -16.53 -0.44
CA ILE A 115 -9.57 -16.55 -1.83
C ILE A 115 -10.63 -15.45 -2.10
N LEU A 116 -11.31 -14.97 -1.06
CA LEU A 116 -12.33 -13.93 -1.14
C LEU A 116 -11.73 -12.52 -1.18
N SER A 117 -10.43 -12.37 -0.92
CA SER A 117 -9.77 -11.06 -0.95
C SER A 117 -9.62 -10.55 -2.37
N ARG A 118 -10.03 -9.30 -2.58
CA ARG A 118 -9.95 -8.59 -3.87
C ARG A 118 -8.80 -7.57 -3.88
N GLN A 119 -7.79 -7.77 -3.04
CA GLN A 119 -6.59 -6.95 -2.98
C GLN A 119 -5.97 -6.76 -4.36
N THR A 120 -5.57 -5.53 -4.67
CA THR A 120 -4.93 -5.17 -5.93
C THR A 120 -3.85 -4.11 -5.70
N ALA A 121 -3.18 -3.72 -6.76
CA ALA A 121 -2.28 -2.59 -6.79
C ALA A 121 -2.37 -1.87 -8.14
N GLY A 122 -1.95 -0.61 -8.16
CA GLY A 122 -1.93 0.17 -9.39
C GLY A 122 -1.04 1.40 -9.29
N VAL A 123 -0.93 2.15 -10.38
CA VAL A 123 -0.16 3.38 -10.48
C VAL A 123 -1.11 4.56 -10.62
N CYS A 124 -1.07 5.46 -9.63
CA CYS A 124 -1.82 6.73 -9.63
C CYS A 124 -0.82 7.89 -9.68
N GLY A 125 -0.71 8.54 -10.83
CA GLY A 125 0.33 9.55 -11.06
C GLY A 125 1.73 8.95 -10.90
N LEU A 126 2.52 9.48 -9.96
CA LEU A 126 3.83 8.95 -9.58
C LEU A 126 3.80 8.05 -8.33
N SER A 127 2.64 7.59 -7.92
CA SER A 127 2.46 6.76 -6.72
C SER A 127 2.17 5.31 -7.09
N LEU A 128 2.87 4.38 -6.47
CA LEU A 128 2.42 3.00 -6.37
C LEU A 128 1.33 2.93 -5.28
N VAL A 129 0.15 2.43 -5.62
CA VAL A 129 -0.95 2.18 -4.67
C VAL A 129 -1.05 0.68 -4.43
N VAL A 130 -1.08 0.25 -3.16
CA VAL A 130 -1.19 -1.16 -2.77
C VAL A 130 -2.31 -1.33 -1.75
N ASN A 131 -3.28 -2.18 -2.05
CA ASN A 131 -4.38 -2.48 -1.14
C ASN A 131 -4.05 -3.68 -0.24
N LEU A 132 -4.12 -3.49 1.07
CA LEU A 132 -3.88 -4.53 2.07
C LEU A 132 -5.18 -4.93 2.79
N PRO A 133 -5.23 -6.13 3.38
CA PRO A 133 -6.35 -6.53 4.22
C PRO A 133 -6.43 -5.68 5.49
N GLY A 134 -7.58 -5.72 6.17
CA GLY A 134 -7.79 -4.91 7.37
C GLY A 134 -7.20 -5.49 8.67
N ARG A 135 -6.75 -6.74 8.69
CA ARG A 135 -6.23 -7.38 9.92
C ARG A 135 -4.73 -7.17 10.06
N PRO A 136 -4.21 -6.67 11.21
CA PRO A 136 -2.78 -6.38 11.40
C PRO A 136 -1.85 -7.55 11.07
N LYS A 137 -2.19 -8.78 11.49
CA LYS A 137 -1.41 -9.98 11.16
C LYS A 137 -1.32 -10.22 9.65
N SER A 138 -2.44 -10.10 8.94
CA SER A 138 -2.49 -10.30 7.49
C SER A 138 -1.80 -9.17 6.73
N ILE A 139 -1.77 -7.95 7.27
CA ILE A 139 -1.01 -6.82 6.73
C ILE A 139 0.47 -7.19 6.64
N ARG A 140 1.04 -7.70 7.74
CA ARG A 140 2.46 -8.10 7.78
C ARG A 140 2.77 -9.22 6.80
N GLU A 141 1.95 -10.27 6.78
CA GLU A 141 2.11 -11.41 5.86
C GLU A 141 2.08 -10.96 4.39
N CYS A 142 1.14 -10.09 4.04
CA CYS A 142 1.02 -9.53 2.70
C CYS A 142 2.21 -8.66 2.33
N LEU A 143 2.61 -7.75 3.21
CA LEU A 143 3.74 -6.86 2.97
C LEU A 143 5.05 -7.64 2.82
N ASP A 144 5.33 -8.63 3.67
CA ASP A 144 6.52 -9.49 3.56
C ASP A 144 6.58 -10.18 2.18
N ALA A 145 5.42 -10.51 1.60
CA ALA A 145 5.34 -11.18 0.31
C ALA A 145 5.59 -10.26 -0.90
N VAL A 146 5.22 -8.97 -0.82
CA VAL A 146 5.26 -8.06 -1.98
C VAL A 146 6.28 -6.94 -1.84
N PHE A 147 6.71 -6.61 -0.63
CA PHE A 147 7.65 -5.52 -0.39
C PHE A 147 9.01 -5.70 -1.12
N PRO A 148 9.53 -6.93 -1.35
CA PRO A 148 10.73 -7.10 -2.17
C PRO A 148 10.68 -6.45 -3.56
N ALA A 149 9.47 -6.31 -4.14
CA ALA A 149 9.27 -5.70 -5.46
C ALA A 149 8.94 -4.19 -5.39
N ILE A 150 8.48 -3.67 -4.25
CA ILE A 150 8.00 -2.29 -4.12
C ILE A 150 9.09 -1.26 -4.45
N PRO A 151 10.33 -1.33 -3.91
CA PRO A 151 11.35 -0.34 -4.20
C PRO A 151 11.67 -0.22 -5.69
N TYR A 152 11.81 -1.35 -6.38
CA TYR A 152 12.06 -1.34 -7.82
C TYR A 152 10.86 -0.84 -8.63
N CYS A 153 9.65 -1.17 -8.22
CA CYS A 153 8.42 -0.63 -8.85
C CYS A 153 8.36 0.90 -8.72
N VAL A 154 8.70 1.44 -7.55
CA VAL A 154 8.78 2.90 -7.34
C VAL A 154 9.87 3.52 -8.22
N ASP A 155 11.05 2.88 -8.33
CA ASP A 155 12.12 3.35 -9.24
C ASP A 155 11.62 3.42 -10.69
N LEU A 156 10.90 2.41 -11.17
CA LEU A 156 10.33 2.37 -12.54
C LEU A 156 9.29 3.47 -12.77
N ILE A 157 8.40 3.71 -11.80
CA ILE A 157 7.38 4.76 -11.87
C ILE A 157 8.03 6.14 -12.00
N HIS A 158 9.20 6.34 -11.37
CA HIS A 158 9.92 7.61 -11.36
C HIS A 158 11.03 7.70 -12.42
N THR A 159 11.05 6.83 -13.42
CA THR A 159 12.01 6.91 -14.52
C THR A 159 11.94 8.27 -15.23
N GLY A 160 13.06 8.98 -15.30
CA GLY A 160 13.15 10.31 -15.91
C GLY A 160 12.73 11.46 -14.99
N VAL A 161 12.42 11.18 -13.73
CA VAL A 161 12.15 12.23 -12.72
C VAL A 161 13.46 12.68 -12.08
N ASP A 162 13.66 14.01 -11.99
CA ASP A 162 14.80 14.59 -11.28
C ASP A 162 14.68 14.32 -9.77
N HIS A 163 15.75 13.78 -9.18
CA HIS A 163 15.79 13.46 -7.75
C HIS A 163 14.64 12.58 -7.26
N PRO A 164 14.45 11.37 -7.83
CA PRO A 164 13.35 10.49 -7.46
C PRO A 164 13.46 10.04 -5.99
N PRO A 165 12.33 9.75 -5.35
CA PRO A 165 12.33 9.14 -4.02
C PRO A 165 12.98 7.76 -4.11
N ARG A 166 13.71 7.38 -3.07
CA ARG A 166 14.38 6.09 -3.03
C ARG A 166 14.03 5.33 -1.77
N LEU A 167 13.49 4.13 -1.96
CA LEU A 167 13.17 3.22 -0.87
C LEU A 167 14.29 2.17 -0.74
N GLU A 168 15.09 2.27 0.30
CA GLU A 168 16.11 1.27 0.64
C GLU A 168 15.63 0.45 1.83
N THR A 169 15.79 -0.85 1.74
CA THR A 169 15.39 -1.78 2.81
C THR A 169 16.60 -2.17 3.67
N ARG A 170 16.34 -2.59 4.91
CA ARG A 170 17.33 -3.23 5.78
C ARG A 170 17.52 -4.68 5.34
N PRO A 171 18.71 -5.06 4.81
CA PRO A 171 18.93 -6.39 4.26
C PRO A 171 18.73 -7.52 5.28
N GLU A 172 19.01 -7.26 6.55
CA GLU A 172 18.80 -8.20 7.66
C GLU A 172 17.33 -8.51 7.92
N ARG A 173 16.43 -7.60 7.47
CA ARG A 173 14.98 -7.77 7.65
C ARG A 173 14.29 -8.19 6.35
N LEU A 174 14.65 -7.57 5.25
CA LEU A 174 14.05 -7.80 3.93
C LEU A 174 14.98 -7.32 2.83
N VAL A 175 15.23 -8.19 1.86
CA VAL A 175 16.04 -7.85 0.68
C VAL A 175 15.12 -7.41 -0.46
N ALA A 176 15.21 -6.14 -0.84
CA ALA A 176 14.56 -5.64 -2.04
C ALA A 176 15.29 -6.14 -3.29
N PHE A 177 14.54 -6.52 -4.30
CA PHE A 177 15.09 -6.97 -5.56
C PHE A 177 15.11 -5.84 -6.59
N ARG A 178 16.30 -5.55 -7.12
CA ARG A 178 16.50 -4.69 -8.29
C ARG A 178 17.34 -5.44 -9.32
N PRO A 179 16.87 -5.61 -10.57
CA PRO A 179 17.67 -6.22 -11.64
C PRO A 179 18.98 -5.46 -11.84
N LYS A 180 20.08 -6.20 -12.07
CA LYS A 180 21.41 -5.60 -12.21
C LYS A 180 21.60 -4.75 -13.48
N ASN A 181 20.65 -4.82 -14.43
CA ASN A 181 20.74 -4.18 -15.75
C ASN A 181 19.46 -3.40 -16.10
N ALA A 182 18.83 -2.80 -15.12
CA ALA A 182 17.66 -1.93 -15.35
C ALA A 182 18.06 -0.46 -15.37
#